data_6001eb44fc3411daaae335ed870e56ab
#
_entry.id   6001eb44fc3411daaae335ed870e56ab
#
_cell.length_a   1.000
_cell.length_b   1.000
_cell.length_c   1.000
_cell.angle_alpha   90.00
_cell.angle_beta   90.00
_cell.angle_gamma   90.00
#
_symmetry.space_group_name_H-M   'P 1'
#
loop_
_entity.id
_entity.type
_entity.pdbx_description
1 polymer ?
#
loop_
_entity_poly.entity_id
_entity_poly.type
_entity_poly.pdbx_seq_one_letter_code
_entity_poly.pdbx_strand_id
1 'polypeptide(L)'
;ELMPVNEFEGNDSWGYNVSNFFALDKAYGTKNKFKELVDKCHQRGIAVIVDVVYNHSYSQCPLLQMYDFDLSGGTTSNNPFYNDDHNFQNGALRFGFDFNHESTYTQQYFKDVMSYWINEYKIDGFRLDFTKGFTNTYYPTSGDQWGNNFNQARVDRLKDYANYVWNNHGNDFYMILEHLADNSEEKTLADAGMMLWGKMPNN
;
A
#
# COMPACT_ATOMS: atom_id res chain seq x y z
N GLU A 1 5.96 -1.48 14.73
CA GLU A 1 5.02 -1.58 13.59
C GLU A 1 3.64 -1.92 14.12
N LEU A 2 2.62 -1.25 13.57
CA LEU A 2 1.21 -1.53 13.82
C LEU A 2 0.62 -2.20 12.58
N MET A 3 -0.25 -3.20 12.77
CA MET A 3 -1.08 -3.76 11.70
C MET A 3 -1.97 -2.66 11.08
N PRO A 4 -2.58 -2.88 9.90
CA PRO A 4 -3.35 -1.83 9.24
C PRO A 4 -4.41 -1.23 10.16
N VAL A 5 -4.35 0.08 10.32
CA VAL A 5 -5.27 0.85 11.19
C VAL A 5 -6.30 1.66 10.42
N ASN A 6 -6.25 1.62 9.09
CA ASN A 6 -7.22 2.28 8.22
C ASN A 6 -8.61 1.64 8.36
N GLU A 7 -9.66 2.42 8.13
CA GLU A 7 -11.04 1.92 8.11
C GLU A 7 -11.20 0.80 7.09
N PHE A 8 -11.70 -0.35 7.53
CA PHE A 8 -11.88 -1.56 6.74
C PHE A 8 -13.33 -2.02 6.70
N GLU A 9 -13.68 -2.92 5.79
CA GLU A 9 -15.02 -3.48 5.70
C GLU A 9 -15.32 -4.42 6.88
N GLY A 10 -16.53 -4.27 7.43
CA GLY A 10 -17.00 -5.09 8.57
C GLY A 10 -16.54 -4.57 9.92
N ASN A 11 -16.56 -5.44 10.92
CA ASN A 11 -16.23 -5.10 12.32
C ASN A 11 -15.13 -5.99 12.90
N ASP A 12 -14.65 -6.98 12.16
CA ASP A 12 -13.62 -7.92 12.59
C ASP A 12 -12.73 -8.29 11.41
N SER A 13 -11.49 -7.79 11.41
CA SER A 13 -10.53 -7.98 10.34
C SER A 13 -9.12 -7.70 10.85
N TRP A 14 -8.13 -8.23 10.14
CA TRP A 14 -6.72 -7.84 10.30
C TRP A 14 -6.42 -6.46 9.70
N GLY A 15 -7.38 -5.85 8.97
CA GLY A 15 -7.26 -4.53 8.38
C GLY A 15 -6.82 -4.51 6.91
N TYR A 16 -6.55 -5.67 6.28
CA TYR A 16 -6.10 -5.71 4.88
C TYR A 16 -7.23 -5.57 3.85
N ASN A 17 -8.48 -5.47 4.30
CA ASN A 17 -9.65 -5.18 3.47
C ASN A 17 -10.09 -3.71 3.58
N VAL A 18 -9.16 -2.81 3.31
CA VAL A 18 -9.33 -1.36 3.47
C VAL A 18 -10.46 -0.82 2.59
N SER A 19 -11.26 0.06 3.18
CA SER A 19 -12.32 0.81 2.50
C SER A 19 -12.09 2.32 2.51
N ASN A 20 -11.43 2.88 3.53
CA ASN A 20 -11.17 4.32 3.57
C ASN A 20 -9.76 4.63 4.07
N PHE A 21 -8.94 5.20 3.18
CA PHE A 21 -7.51 5.44 3.40
C PHE A 21 -7.20 6.66 4.29
N PHE A 22 -8.13 7.61 4.42
CA PHE A 22 -7.98 8.79 5.27
C PHE A 22 -8.63 8.64 6.65
N ALA A 23 -9.18 7.48 6.97
CA ALA A 23 -9.88 7.23 8.23
C ALA A 23 -9.18 6.16 9.06
N LEU A 24 -9.10 6.41 10.36
CA LEU A 24 -8.77 5.40 11.36
C LEU A 24 -9.99 4.52 11.59
N ASP A 25 -9.81 3.20 11.63
CA ASP A 25 -10.90 2.28 11.93
C ASP A 25 -11.48 2.52 13.31
N LYS A 26 -12.80 2.48 13.39
CA LYS A 26 -13.58 2.72 14.60
C LYS A 26 -13.26 1.75 15.74
N ALA A 27 -12.80 0.54 15.44
CA ALA A 27 -12.43 -0.46 16.44
C ALA A 27 -11.17 -0.07 17.23
N TYR A 28 -10.29 0.75 16.63
CA TYR A 28 -9.05 1.24 17.26
C TYR A 28 -9.25 2.54 18.04
N GLY A 29 -10.47 3.04 18.10
CA GLY A 29 -10.82 4.22 18.88
C GLY A 29 -10.79 5.53 18.08
N THR A 30 -10.65 6.65 18.79
CA THR A 30 -10.71 7.98 18.16
C THR A 30 -9.33 8.43 17.64
N LYS A 31 -9.33 9.38 16.69
CA LYS A 31 -8.11 10.07 16.22
C LYS A 31 -7.23 10.55 17.37
N ASN A 32 -7.84 11.13 18.41
CA ASN A 32 -7.09 11.66 19.56
C ASN A 32 -6.42 10.54 20.36
N LYS A 33 -7.04 9.36 20.46
CA LYS A 33 -6.43 8.21 21.13
C LYS A 33 -5.27 7.62 20.33
N PHE A 34 -5.36 7.63 19.02
CA PHE A 34 -4.24 7.22 18.19
C PHE A 34 -3.07 8.21 18.27
N LYS A 35 -3.33 9.52 18.26
CA LYS A 35 -2.32 10.55 18.53
C LYS A 35 -1.66 10.38 19.89
N GLU A 36 -2.45 10.10 20.93
CA GLU A 36 -1.93 9.81 22.28
C GLU A 36 -1.01 8.58 22.29
N LEU A 37 -1.34 7.53 21.52
CA LEU A 37 -0.51 6.34 21.36
C LEU A 37 0.84 6.71 20.74
N VAL A 38 0.83 7.45 19.62
CA VAL A 38 2.05 7.89 18.92
C VAL A 38 2.91 8.76 19.85
N ASP A 39 2.31 9.74 20.54
CA ASP A 39 3.02 10.59 21.49
C ASP A 39 3.69 9.79 22.62
N LYS A 40 2.98 8.81 23.19
CA LYS A 40 3.54 7.93 24.23
C LYS A 40 4.66 7.02 23.71
N CYS A 41 4.61 6.60 22.45
CA CYS A 41 5.72 5.89 21.82
C CYS A 41 6.95 6.80 21.70
N HIS A 42 6.76 7.99 21.17
CA HIS A 42 7.83 8.99 21.01
C HIS A 42 8.49 9.38 22.32
N GLN A 43 7.72 9.58 23.40
CA GLN A 43 8.25 9.83 24.76
C GLN A 43 9.15 8.71 25.27
N ARG A 44 9.11 7.53 24.68
CA ARG A 44 9.94 6.36 24.99
C ARG A 44 11.03 6.09 23.96
N GLY A 45 11.19 6.97 22.96
CA GLY A 45 12.14 6.78 21.86
C GLY A 45 11.74 5.66 20.89
N ILE A 46 10.43 5.35 20.78
CA ILE A 46 9.90 4.30 19.91
C ILE A 46 9.26 4.94 18.69
N ALA A 47 9.80 4.65 17.51
CA ALA A 47 9.20 5.02 16.22
C ALA A 47 7.90 4.24 15.94
N VAL A 48 6.91 4.90 15.36
CA VAL A 48 5.62 4.29 14.99
C VAL A 48 5.54 4.09 13.48
N ILE A 49 5.53 2.83 13.06
CA ILE A 49 5.38 2.42 11.67
C ILE A 49 3.94 1.91 11.47
N VAL A 50 3.26 2.39 10.45
CA VAL A 50 1.90 1.95 10.10
C VAL A 50 1.96 1.05 8.88
N ASP A 51 1.37 -0.15 8.98
CA ASP A 51 1.16 -1.03 7.85
C ASP A 51 0.01 -0.49 6.99
N VAL A 52 0.24 -0.35 5.68
CA VAL A 52 -0.72 0.26 4.76
C VAL A 52 -0.89 -0.58 3.49
N VAL A 53 -2.14 -0.71 3.06
CA VAL A 53 -2.56 -1.51 1.92
C VAL A 53 -2.91 -0.59 0.76
N TYR A 54 -1.95 -0.31 -0.12
CA TYR A 54 -2.17 0.56 -1.28
C TYR A 54 -2.28 -0.20 -2.61
N ASN A 55 -2.15 -1.53 -2.57
CA ASN A 55 -2.33 -2.37 -3.74
C ASN A 55 -3.79 -2.45 -4.20
N HIS A 56 -4.72 -2.50 -3.25
CA HIS A 56 -6.14 -2.76 -3.52
C HIS A 56 -7.04 -2.08 -2.49
N SER A 57 -8.34 -2.06 -2.78
CA SER A 57 -9.38 -1.73 -1.81
C SER A 57 -10.52 -2.73 -1.89
N TYR A 58 -11.50 -2.56 -0.99
CA TYR A 58 -12.72 -3.37 -1.01
C TYR A 58 -13.94 -2.55 -1.40
N SER A 59 -15.10 -3.22 -1.51
CA SER A 59 -16.30 -2.71 -2.16
C SER A 59 -16.87 -1.43 -1.57
N GLN A 60 -16.61 -1.15 -0.28
CA GLN A 60 -17.07 0.07 0.38
C GLN A 60 -16.17 1.30 0.15
N CYS A 61 -15.08 1.16 -0.61
CA CYS A 61 -14.20 2.28 -0.91
C CYS A 61 -14.94 3.37 -1.72
N PRO A 62 -14.92 4.65 -1.27
CA PRO A 62 -15.60 5.72 -1.98
C PRO A 62 -15.14 5.92 -3.42
N LEU A 63 -13.85 5.68 -3.73
CA LEU A 63 -13.31 5.80 -5.08
C LEU A 63 -13.89 4.73 -6.03
N LEU A 64 -14.29 3.58 -5.48
CA LEU A 64 -14.96 2.52 -6.21
C LEU A 64 -16.44 2.85 -6.36
N GLN A 65 -17.10 3.27 -5.28
CA GLN A 65 -18.52 3.58 -5.23
C GLN A 65 -18.97 4.74 -6.14
N MET A 66 -18.03 5.59 -6.58
CA MET A 66 -18.31 6.67 -7.54
C MET A 66 -18.47 6.18 -8.98
N TYR A 67 -18.16 4.93 -9.27
CA TYR A 67 -18.18 4.33 -10.61
C TYR A 67 -18.88 2.97 -10.58
N ASP A 68 -19.24 2.44 -11.74
CA ASP A 68 -19.77 1.09 -11.84
C ASP A 68 -18.67 0.04 -11.61
N PHE A 69 -18.99 -1.00 -10.86
CA PHE A 69 -18.11 -2.13 -10.59
C PHE A 69 -18.93 -3.41 -10.36
N ASP A 70 -18.30 -4.57 -10.48
CA ASP A 70 -18.90 -5.84 -10.09
C ASP A 70 -18.18 -6.47 -8.89
N LEU A 71 -18.91 -7.26 -8.12
CA LEU A 71 -18.38 -7.86 -6.89
C LEU A 71 -17.37 -8.99 -7.14
N SER A 72 -17.09 -9.36 -8.39
CA SER A 72 -16.03 -10.31 -8.75
C SER A 72 -14.64 -9.68 -8.80
N GLY A 73 -14.55 -8.36 -8.62
CA GLY A 73 -13.30 -7.59 -8.58
C GLY A 73 -13.04 -6.78 -9.85
N GLY A 74 -14.01 -6.75 -10.79
CA GLY A 74 -13.92 -5.94 -12.00
C GLY A 74 -14.41 -4.51 -11.78
N THR A 75 -13.77 -3.55 -12.43
CA THR A 75 -14.19 -2.16 -12.51
C THR A 75 -14.45 -1.75 -13.95
N THR A 76 -14.94 -0.54 -14.16
CA THR A 76 -15.16 -0.02 -15.52
C THR A 76 -13.98 0.85 -15.96
N SER A 77 -13.67 0.86 -17.25
CA SER A 77 -12.56 1.60 -17.86
C SER A 77 -12.65 3.12 -17.68
N ASN A 78 -13.77 3.65 -17.22
CA ASN A 78 -13.93 5.05 -16.87
C ASN A 78 -13.54 5.37 -15.41
N ASN A 79 -13.24 4.36 -14.58
CA ASN A 79 -12.72 4.59 -13.25
C ASN A 79 -11.22 4.91 -13.32
N PRO A 80 -10.78 6.14 -13.02
CA PRO A 80 -9.39 6.53 -13.19
C PRO A 80 -8.43 5.98 -12.13
N PHE A 81 -8.97 5.35 -11.08
CA PHE A 81 -8.18 4.87 -9.93
C PHE A 81 -7.84 3.39 -10.00
N TYR A 82 -8.61 2.59 -10.71
CA TYR A 82 -8.50 1.13 -10.70
C TYR A 82 -8.19 0.57 -12.08
N ASN A 83 -7.61 -0.61 -12.11
CA ASN A 83 -7.55 -1.45 -13.30
C ASN A 83 -8.92 -2.09 -13.56
N ASP A 84 -9.27 -2.34 -14.83
CA ASP A 84 -10.55 -2.98 -15.20
C ASP A 84 -10.64 -4.40 -14.63
N ASP A 85 -9.53 -5.10 -14.53
CA ASP A 85 -9.36 -6.39 -13.86
C ASP A 85 -7.96 -6.45 -13.23
N HIS A 86 -7.74 -7.45 -12.38
CA HIS A 86 -6.45 -7.65 -11.72
C HIS A 86 -5.30 -7.90 -12.69
N ASN A 87 -4.15 -7.35 -12.40
CA ASN A 87 -2.91 -7.61 -13.13
C ASN A 87 -2.42 -9.06 -12.96
N PHE A 88 -2.72 -9.68 -11.83
CA PHE A 88 -2.41 -11.09 -11.58
C PHE A 88 -3.56 -12.00 -12.00
N GLN A 89 -3.29 -12.96 -12.89
CA GLN A 89 -4.24 -14.02 -13.23
C GLN A 89 -4.33 -15.08 -12.12
N ASN A 90 -3.27 -15.25 -11.34
CA ASN A 90 -3.24 -16.19 -10.21
C ASN A 90 -4.21 -15.74 -9.11
N GLY A 91 -5.27 -16.53 -8.87
CA GLY A 91 -6.32 -16.23 -7.90
C GLY A 91 -5.82 -16.03 -6.45
N ALA A 92 -4.66 -16.58 -6.09
CA ALA A 92 -4.07 -16.38 -4.78
C ALA A 92 -3.54 -14.95 -4.54
N LEU A 93 -3.41 -14.13 -5.61
CA LEU A 93 -2.89 -12.77 -5.56
C LEU A 93 -3.94 -11.72 -5.99
N ARG A 94 -5.19 -12.13 -6.19
CA ARG A 94 -6.29 -11.25 -6.59
C ARG A 94 -7.03 -10.77 -5.34
N PHE A 95 -6.49 -9.72 -4.71
CA PHE A 95 -7.06 -9.13 -3.51
C PHE A 95 -7.98 -7.97 -3.88
N GLY A 96 -9.23 -7.97 -3.42
CA GLY A 96 -10.16 -6.84 -3.56
C GLY A 96 -10.28 -6.31 -5.00
N PHE A 97 -10.15 -4.99 -5.16
CA PHE A 97 -10.14 -4.27 -6.43
C PHE A 97 -8.77 -3.61 -6.63
N ASP A 98 -8.13 -3.91 -7.74
CA ASP A 98 -6.72 -3.61 -8.01
C ASP A 98 -6.52 -2.16 -8.43
N PHE A 99 -5.72 -1.39 -7.69
CA PHE A 99 -5.43 -0.01 -8.04
C PHE A 99 -4.53 0.11 -9.28
N ASN A 100 -4.88 1.04 -10.17
CA ASN A 100 -4.06 1.41 -11.30
C ASN A 100 -2.91 2.34 -10.86
N HIS A 101 -1.76 1.77 -10.50
CA HIS A 101 -0.60 2.55 -10.07
C HIS A 101 0.10 3.35 -11.17
N GLU A 102 -0.25 3.17 -12.44
CA GLU A 102 0.21 4.00 -13.55
C GLU A 102 -0.67 5.22 -13.79
N SER A 103 -1.86 5.24 -13.19
CA SER A 103 -2.73 6.42 -13.19
C SER A 103 -2.19 7.54 -12.32
N THR A 104 -2.09 8.74 -12.89
CA THR A 104 -1.68 9.94 -12.13
C THR A 104 -2.67 10.30 -11.01
N TYR A 105 -3.94 9.92 -11.15
CA TYR A 105 -4.96 10.10 -10.11
C TYR A 105 -4.67 9.21 -8.90
N THR A 106 -4.37 7.93 -9.12
CA THR A 106 -3.99 6.98 -8.06
C THR A 106 -2.71 7.40 -7.38
N GLN A 107 -1.71 7.80 -8.15
CA GLN A 107 -0.43 8.26 -7.63
C GLN A 107 -0.59 9.47 -6.72
N GLN A 108 -1.34 10.47 -7.17
CA GLN A 108 -1.59 11.67 -6.36
C GLN A 108 -2.40 11.35 -5.11
N TYR A 109 -3.42 10.50 -5.26
CA TYR A 109 -4.25 10.08 -4.13
C TYR A 109 -3.42 9.44 -3.00
N PHE A 110 -2.52 8.49 -3.33
CA PHE A 110 -1.69 7.87 -2.30
C PHE A 110 -0.62 8.81 -1.74
N LYS A 111 -0.07 9.73 -2.52
CA LYS A 111 0.79 10.80 -2.01
C LYS A 111 0.05 11.68 -0.98
N ASP A 112 -1.20 12.01 -1.26
CA ASP A 112 -2.03 12.79 -0.34
C ASP A 112 -2.38 11.99 0.93
N VAL A 113 -2.69 10.70 0.79
CA VAL A 113 -2.91 9.78 1.93
C VAL A 113 -1.65 9.72 2.81
N MET A 114 -0.48 9.48 2.22
CA MET A 114 0.79 9.43 2.97
C MET A 114 1.03 10.74 3.72
N SER A 115 0.90 11.87 3.04
CA SER A 115 1.07 13.19 3.66
C SER A 115 0.08 13.44 4.78
N TYR A 116 -1.17 13.01 4.63
CA TYR A 116 -2.18 13.12 5.68
C TYR A 116 -1.78 12.35 6.94
N TRP A 117 -1.40 11.09 6.81
CA TRP A 117 -1.01 10.25 7.96
C TRP A 117 0.22 10.81 8.68
N ILE A 118 1.23 11.24 7.93
CA ILE A 118 2.43 11.87 8.51
C ILE A 118 2.08 13.17 9.23
N ASN A 119 1.32 14.05 8.60
CA ASN A 119 1.00 15.36 9.17
C ASN A 119 0.02 15.29 10.32
N GLU A 120 -1.02 14.45 10.20
CA GLU A 120 -2.09 14.35 11.19
C GLU A 120 -1.67 13.56 12.43
N TYR A 121 -0.96 12.45 12.25
CA TYR A 121 -0.66 11.52 13.34
C TYR A 121 0.81 11.51 13.76
N LYS A 122 1.70 12.16 13.00
CA LYS A 122 3.14 12.22 13.29
C LYS A 122 3.80 10.84 13.38
N ILE A 123 3.36 9.91 12.53
CA ILE A 123 3.99 8.59 12.39
C ILE A 123 5.38 8.72 11.78
N ASP A 124 6.21 7.71 11.93
CA ASP A 124 7.63 7.74 11.54
C ASP A 124 7.92 6.87 10.29
N GLY A 125 6.97 6.08 9.84
CA GLY A 125 7.16 5.24 8.68
C GLY A 125 5.92 4.52 8.21
N PHE A 126 6.03 3.96 7.02
CA PHE A 126 5.07 3.02 6.43
C PHE A 126 5.72 1.66 6.18
N ARG A 127 4.98 0.61 6.42
CA ARG A 127 5.19 -0.69 5.80
C ARG A 127 4.15 -0.84 4.70
N LEU A 128 4.58 -0.94 3.46
CA LEU A 128 3.71 -1.08 2.30
C LEU A 128 3.45 -2.56 2.04
N ASP A 129 2.18 -2.95 2.15
CA ASP A 129 1.71 -4.30 1.89
C ASP A 129 1.74 -4.63 0.40
N PHE A 130 2.11 -5.86 0.06
CA PHE A 130 2.06 -6.44 -1.29
C PHE A 130 2.54 -5.50 -2.40
N THR A 131 3.72 -4.92 -2.27
CA THR A 131 4.27 -3.96 -3.25
C THR A 131 4.57 -4.55 -4.63
N LYS A 132 4.52 -5.88 -4.78
CA LYS A 132 4.53 -6.54 -6.10
C LYS A 132 3.41 -6.07 -7.02
N GLY A 133 2.27 -5.69 -6.46
CA GLY A 133 1.11 -5.23 -7.20
C GLY A 133 1.20 -3.79 -7.71
N PHE A 134 2.26 -3.01 -7.34
CA PHE A 134 2.35 -1.59 -7.72
C PHE A 134 2.82 -1.39 -9.18
N THR A 135 2.14 -2.07 -10.12
CA THR A 135 2.42 -2.05 -11.55
C THR A 135 1.17 -2.46 -12.32
N ASN A 136 1.07 -2.08 -13.59
CA ASN A 136 0.03 -2.56 -14.52
C ASN A 136 0.53 -3.71 -15.42
N THR A 137 1.70 -4.28 -15.14
CA THR A 137 2.19 -5.45 -15.86
C THR A 137 1.27 -6.63 -15.62
N TYR A 138 0.77 -7.24 -16.69
CA TYR A 138 -0.07 -8.44 -16.61
C TYR A 138 0.76 -9.70 -16.35
N TYR A 139 0.37 -10.49 -15.37
CA TYR A 139 1.04 -11.72 -14.93
C TYR A 139 0.16 -12.96 -15.18
N PRO A 140 0.30 -13.63 -16.35
CA PRO A 140 -0.49 -14.81 -16.68
C PRO A 140 -0.05 -16.04 -15.90
N THR A 141 -0.98 -16.98 -15.66
CA THR A 141 -0.67 -18.27 -15.00
C THR A 141 0.30 -19.15 -15.78
N SER A 142 0.43 -18.94 -17.09
CA SER A 142 1.38 -19.64 -17.95
C SER A 142 2.81 -19.10 -17.93
N GLY A 143 3.08 -18.04 -17.13
CA GLY A 143 4.37 -17.36 -17.06
C GLY A 143 4.77 -17.02 -15.65
N ASP A 144 5.18 -15.77 -15.43
CA ASP A 144 5.53 -15.24 -14.09
C ASP A 144 4.28 -14.95 -13.25
N GLN A 145 3.51 -15.98 -12.95
CA GLN A 145 2.24 -15.86 -12.23
C GLN A 145 2.34 -15.27 -10.82
N TRP A 146 3.56 -15.22 -10.27
CA TRP A 146 3.85 -14.67 -8.94
C TRP A 146 4.44 -13.27 -8.99
N GLY A 147 4.67 -12.70 -10.17
CA GLY A 147 5.30 -11.38 -10.34
C GLY A 147 6.72 -11.31 -9.77
N ASN A 148 7.47 -12.41 -9.87
CA ASN A 148 8.80 -12.51 -9.26
C ASN A 148 9.89 -11.87 -10.12
N ASN A 149 9.71 -11.81 -11.46
CA ASN A 149 10.71 -11.25 -12.34
C ASN A 149 10.88 -9.74 -12.13
N PHE A 150 12.09 -9.24 -12.42
CA PHE A 150 12.40 -7.82 -12.34
C PHE A 150 11.41 -6.97 -13.16
N ASN A 151 10.85 -5.93 -12.55
CA ASN A 151 9.89 -5.03 -13.18
C ASN A 151 10.28 -3.56 -12.96
N GLN A 152 10.78 -2.90 -14.02
CA GLN A 152 11.24 -1.52 -13.93
C GLN A 152 10.10 -0.54 -13.61
N ALA A 153 8.90 -0.72 -14.16
CA ALA A 153 7.76 0.17 -13.89
C ALA A 153 7.39 0.17 -12.39
N ARG A 154 7.42 -1.02 -11.76
CA ARG A 154 7.20 -1.18 -10.33
C ARG A 154 8.30 -0.53 -9.49
N VAL A 155 9.56 -0.69 -9.87
CA VAL A 155 10.69 -0.02 -9.23
C VAL A 155 10.54 1.50 -9.30
N ASP A 156 10.20 2.04 -10.47
CA ASP A 156 10.04 3.48 -10.66
C ASP A 156 8.88 4.02 -9.82
N ARG A 157 7.78 3.26 -9.71
CA ARG A 157 6.64 3.63 -8.89
C ARG A 157 6.96 3.68 -7.40
N LEU A 158 7.62 2.65 -6.89
CA LEU A 158 8.02 2.60 -5.48
C LEU A 158 9.02 3.70 -5.12
N LYS A 159 9.97 3.97 -6.02
CA LYS A 159 10.89 5.10 -5.86
C LYS A 159 10.18 6.45 -5.88
N ASP A 160 9.17 6.63 -6.74
CA ASP A 160 8.38 7.87 -6.80
C ASP A 160 7.65 8.13 -5.48
N TYR A 161 7.00 7.13 -4.89
CA TYR A 161 6.36 7.26 -3.59
C TYR A 161 7.36 7.54 -2.46
N ALA A 162 8.45 6.80 -2.40
CA ALA A 162 9.46 6.99 -1.37
C ALA A 162 10.13 8.38 -1.48
N ASN A 163 10.52 8.78 -2.68
CA ASN A 163 11.10 10.11 -2.93
C ASN A 163 10.12 11.24 -2.59
N TYR A 164 8.82 11.06 -2.89
CA TYR A 164 7.82 12.04 -2.50
C TYR A 164 7.77 12.23 -0.98
N VAL A 165 7.75 11.14 -0.22
CA VAL A 165 7.76 11.21 1.24
C VAL A 165 9.05 11.86 1.74
N TRP A 166 10.20 11.41 1.31
CA TRP A 166 11.49 11.94 1.77
C TRP A 166 11.70 13.41 1.43
N ASN A 167 11.31 13.84 0.22
CA ASN A 167 11.45 15.24 -0.20
C ASN A 167 10.51 16.20 0.55
N ASN A 168 9.36 15.72 1.01
CA ASN A 168 8.35 16.59 1.64
C ASN A 168 8.28 16.44 3.16
N HIS A 169 8.75 15.32 3.73
CA HIS A 169 8.56 15.02 5.15
C HIS A 169 9.85 14.62 5.89
N GLY A 170 10.96 14.43 5.19
CA GLY A 170 12.28 14.15 5.79
C GLY A 170 12.85 12.79 5.38
N ASN A 171 14.18 12.76 5.24
CA ASN A 171 14.91 11.58 4.76
C ASN A 171 15.05 10.46 5.80
N ASP A 172 14.66 10.70 7.02
CA ASP A 172 14.67 9.76 8.15
C ASP A 172 13.36 8.97 8.27
N PHE A 173 12.40 9.23 7.37
CA PHE A 173 11.12 8.52 7.34
C PHE A 173 11.30 7.08 6.80
N TYR A 174 10.79 6.10 7.54
CA TYR A 174 10.94 4.69 7.19
C TYR A 174 9.97 4.28 6.09
N MET A 175 10.51 3.75 4.98
CA MET A 175 9.76 3.13 3.89
C MET A 175 10.12 1.64 3.82
N ILE A 176 9.24 0.78 4.32
CA ILE A 176 9.43 -0.67 4.43
C ILE A 176 8.52 -1.37 3.41
N LEU A 177 9.04 -2.30 2.64
CA LEU A 177 8.31 -2.96 1.57
C LEU A 177 8.14 -4.45 1.85
N GLU A 178 6.90 -4.94 1.80
CA GLU A 178 6.67 -6.36 1.56
C GLU A 178 6.73 -6.60 0.04
N HIS A 179 7.91 -6.96 -0.45
CA HIS A 179 8.16 -7.01 -1.90
C HIS A 179 8.27 -8.43 -2.44
N LEU A 180 9.20 -9.21 -1.93
CA LEU A 180 9.39 -10.64 -2.21
C LEU A 180 9.51 -10.97 -3.73
N ALA A 181 10.14 -10.07 -4.49
CA ALA A 181 10.36 -10.22 -5.94
C ALA A 181 11.81 -10.64 -6.25
N ASP A 182 12.30 -10.39 -7.46
CA ASP A 182 13.66 -10.68 -7.89
C ASP A 182 14.71 -9.99 -6.99
N ASN A 183 15.80 -10.68 -6.68
CA ASN A 183 16.84 -10.15 -5.80
C ASN A 183 17.52 -8.89 -6.36
N SER A 184 17.62 -8.75 -7.70
CA SER A 184 18.18 -7.54 -8.30
C SER A 184 17.24 -6.35 -8.19
N GLU A 185 15.93 -6.61 -8.22
CA GLU A 185 14.91 -5.59 -7.96
C GLU A 185 14.94 -5.14 -6.51
N GLU A 186 14.93 -6.09 -5.56
CA GLU A 186 15.03 -5.78 -4.14
C GLU A 186 16.30 -5.02 -3.80
N LYS A 187 17.44 -5.43 -4.37
CA LYS A 187 18.69 -4.69 -4.23
C LYS A 187 18.57 -3.24 -4.75
N THR A 188 17.93 -3.05 -5.91
CA THR A 188 17.72 -1.71 -6.49
C THR A 188 16.86 -0.80 -5.61
N LEU A 189 15.86 -1.37 -4.94
CA LEU A 189 15.01 -0.66 -3.98
C LEU A 189 15.74 -0.37 -2.67
N ALA A 190 16.53 -1.33 -2.17
CA ALA A 190 17.37 -1.14 -0.98
C ALA A 190 18.47 -0.09 -1.21
N ASP A 191 19.14 -0.11 -2.36
CA ASP A 191 20.13 0.89 -2.75
C ASP A 191 19.52 2.31 -2.86
N ALA A 192 18.22 2.40 -3.09
CA ALA A 192 17.48 3.67 -3.09
C ALA A 192 17.06 4.15 -1.69
N GLY A 193 17.34 3.37 -0.63
CA GLY A 193 17.07 3.73 0.77
C GLY A 193 15.85 3.07 1.40
N MET A 194 15.11 2.24 0.67
CA MET A 194 13.96 1.51 1.21
C MET A 194 14.41 0.26 1.99
N MET A 195 13.63 -0.12 2.99
CA MET A 195 13.83 -1.35 3.74
C MET A 195 12.98 -2.48 3.15
N LEU A 196 13.53 -3.68 3.05
CA LEU A 196 12.84 -4.84 2.51
C LEU A 196 12.59 -5.87 3.60
N TRP A 197 11.44 -6.51 3.62
CA TRP A 197 11.25 -7.73 4.40
C TRP A 197 12.21 -8.81 3.90
N GLY A 198 12.92 -9.43 4.84
CA GLY A 198 13.84 -10.52 4.51
C GLY A 198 13.11 -11.76 4.00
N LYS A 199 13.60 -12.33 2.90
CA LYS A 199 13.15 -13.65 2.44
C LYS A 199 13.64 -14.71 3.42
N MET A 200 12.80 -15.70 3.73
CA MET A 200 13.24 -16.89 4.45
C MET A 200 14.26 -17.65 3.58
N PRO A 201 15.36 -18.18 4.17
CA PRO A 201 16.27 -19.06 3.43
C PRO A 201 15.45 -20.27 2.96
N ASN A 202 15.36 -20.51 1.67
CA ASN A 202 14.63 -21.59 0.99
C ASN A 202 13.28 -21.20 0.33
N ASN A 203 12.99 -19.91 0.14
CA ASN A 203 11.92 -19.47 -0.77
C ASN A 203 12.50 -18.82 -2.01
#